data_5a37420c53f281e8bb3b995e6230b88e
#
_entry.id   5a37420c53f281e8bb3b995e6230b88e
#
_cell.length_a   1.000
_cell.length_b   1.000
_cell.length_c   1.000
_cell.angle_alpha   90.00
_cell.angle_beta   90.00
_cell.angle_gamma   90.00
#
_symmetry.space_group_name_H-M   'P 1'
#
loop_
_entity.id
_entity.type
_entity.pdbx_description
1 polymer ?
#
loop_
_entity_poly.entity_id
_entity_poly.type
_entity_poly.pdbx_seq_one_letter_code
_entity_poly.pdbx_strand_id
1 'polypeptide(L)'
;MAIARPKAARERSGLLMLPEFQHRLRVYIEDTDAGGIVYYVNFLKFMERARTEWLRSMGFDHYLVSEKPVFFVVRRAEVDYRQPARL
;
A
#
# COMPACT_ATOMS: atom_id res chain seq x y z
N MET A 1 7.56 5.85 10.75
CA MET A 1 7.49 5.24 9.41
C MET A 1 6.42 4.17 9.37
N ALA A 2 5.68 4.10 8.31
CA ALA A 2 4.67 3.05 8.12
C ALA A 2 5.11 2.09 7.02
N ILE A 3 4.74 0.81 7.16
CA ILE A 3 5.04 -0.23 6.17
C ILE A 3 3.71 -0.85 5.76
N ALA A 4 3.44 -0.88 4.45
CA ALA A 4 2.26 -1.50 3.89
C ALA A 4 2.62 -2.80 3.19
N ARG A 5 1.81 -3.83 3.42
CA ARG A 5 1.97 -5.15 2.78
C ARG A 5 0.62 -5.62 2.25
N PRO A 6 0.59 -6.25 1.06
CA PRO A 6 -0.63 -6.89 0.59
C PRO A 6 -1.05 -8.03 1.55
N LYS A 7 -2.34 -8.11 1.83
CA LYS A 7 -2.86 -9.14 2.74
C LYS A 7 -2.54 -10.55 2.23
N ALA A 8 -2.74 -10.80 0.94
CA ALA A 8 -2.47 -12.11 0.35
C ALA A 8 -1.00 -12.53 0.48
N ALA A 9 -0.07 -11.62 0.25
CA ALA A 9 1.35 -11.89 0.40
C ALA A 9 1.69 -12.20 1.86
N ARG A 10 1.12 -11.44 2.80
CA ARG A 10 1.34 -11.66 4.23
C ARG A 10 0.84 -13.02 4.69
N GLU A 11 -0.31 -13.46 4.19
CA GLU A 11 -0.87 -14.76 4.55
C GLU A 11 -0.10 -15.93 3.94
N ARG A 12 0.54 -15.72 2.81
CA ARG A 12 1.23 -16.76 2.05
C ARG A 12 2.74 -16.81 2.29
N SER A 13 3.33 -15.79 2.91
CA SER A 13 4.78 -15.65 3.00
C SER A 13 5.46 -16.86 3.62
N GLY A 14 4.84 -17.48 4.63
CA GLY A 14 5.38 -18.68 5.28
C GLY A 14 5.18 -19.96 4.49
N LEU A 15 4.27 -19.99 3.50
CA LEU A 15 3.93 -21.18 2.75
C LEU A 15 4.69 -21.27 1.43
N LEU A 16 4.86 -20.14 0.75
CA LEU A 16 5.39 -20.09 -0.60
C LEU A 16 6.85 -19.66 -0.65
N MET A 17 7.40 -19.18 0.45
CA MET A 17 8.77 -18.67 0.54
C MET A 17 9.09 -17.61 -0.53
N LEU A 18 8.06 -16.89 -0.97
CA LEU A 18 8.23 -15.81 -1.94
C LEU A 18 8.60 -14.52 -1.20
N PRO A 19 9.46 -13.69 -1.78
CA PRO A 19 9.76 -12.40 -1.18
C PRO A 19 8.50 -11.56 -1.09
N GLU A 20 8.22 -11.03 0.09
CA GLU A 20 7.12 -10.09 0.29
C GLU A 20 7.50 -8.74 -0.27
N PHE A 21 6.55 -8.10 -0.97
CA PHE A 21 6.70 -6.71 -1.32
C PHE A 21 6.49 -5.84 -0.09
N GLN A 22 7.39 -4.88 0.11
CA GLN A 22 7.29 -3.89 1.17
C GLN A 22 7.46 -2.50 0.57
N HIS A 23 6.62 -1.59 1.00
CA HIS A 23 6.71 -0.18 0.67
C HIS A 23 6.85 0.62 1.96
N ARG A 24 7.98 1.29 2.12
CA ARG A 24 8.25 2.13 3.28
C ARG A 24 7.95 3.58 2.94
N LEU A 25 7.32 4.27 3.85
CA LEU A 25 7.02 5.68 3.71
C LEU A 25 7.22 6.39 5.04
N ARG A 26 7.42 7.68 4.93
CA ARG A 26 7.54 8.55 6.11
C ARG A 26 6.19 9.19 6.39
N VAL A 27 5.82 9.25 7.65
CA VAL A 27 4.63 9.97 8.09
C VAL A 27 5.01 11.45 8.24
N TYR A 28 4.23 12.32 7.63
CA TYR A 28 4.39 13.77 7.74
C TYR A 28 3.29 14.34 8.65
N ILE A 29 3.50 15.56 9.10
CA ILE A 29 2.50 16.24 9.95
C ILE A 29 1.14 16.28 9.26
N GLU A 30 1.11 16.53 7.95
CA GLU A 30 -0.12 16.56 7.18
C GLU A 30 -0.88 15.24 7.15
N ASP A 31 -0.21 14.14 7.45
CA ASP A 31 -0.83 12.80 7.49
C ASP A 31 -1.50 12.52 8.83
N THR A 32 -1.25 13.33 9.84
CA THR A 32 -1.70 13.10 11.21
C THR A 32 -2.97 13.87 11.53
N ASP A 33 -3.66 13.40 12.54
CA ASP A 33 -4.84 14.07 13.08
C ASP A 33 -4.51 14.79 14.41
N ALA A 34 -5.54 15.29 15.09
CA ALA A 34 -5.38 15.98 16.35
C ALA A 34 -4.81 15.11 17.47
N GLY A 35 -4.86 13.79 17.32
CA GLY A 35 -4.30 12.85 18.29
C GLY A 35 -2.82 12.55 18.07
N GLY A 36 -2.19 13.14 17.05
CA GLY A 36 -0.77 12.93 16.75
C GLY A 36 -0.45 11.62 16.08
N ILE A 37 -1.44 10.92 15.58
CA ILE A 37 -1.28 9.68 14.84
C ILE A 37 -1.82 9.85 13.41
N VAL A 38 -1.43 8.95 12.52
CA VAL A 38 -1.93 8.97 11.15
C VAL A 38 -3.46 8.90 11.15
N TYR A 39 -4.09 9.86 10.48
CA TYR A 39 -5.52 9.82 10.25
C TYR A 39 -5.84 8.56 9.44
N TYR A 40 -6.75 7.74 9.95
CA TYR A 40 -6.93 6.37 9.46
C TYR A 40 -7.24 6.30 7.95
N VAL A 41 -7.91 7.29 7.39
CA VAL A 41 -8.21 7.34 5.95
C VAL A 41 -6.92 7.42 5.12
N ASN A 42 -5.87 8.02 5.64
CA ASN A 42 -4.60 8.15 4.95
C ASN A 42 -3.91 6.80 4.73
N PHE A 43 -4.24 5.77 5.51
CA PHE A 43 -3.74 4.42 5.25
C PHE A 43 -4.21 3.90 3.89
N LEU A 44 -5.40 4.27 3.44
CA LEU A 44 -5.88 3.90 2.10
C LEU A 44 -5.04 4.56 1.02
N LYS A 45 -4.61 5.82 1.23
CA LYS A 45 -3.69 6.50 0.30
C LYS A 45 -2.33 5.82 0.30
N PHE A 46 -1.83 5.43 1.45
CA PHE A 46 -0.55 4.74 1.57
C PHE A 46 -0.59 3.39 0.86
N MET A 47 -1.70 2.67 1.00
CA MET A 47 -1.91 1.40 0.31
C MET A 47 -1.98 1.58 -1.20
N GLU A 48 -2.59 2.66 -1.68
CA GLU A 48 -2.64 2.96 -3.11
C GLU A 48 -1.25 3.24 -3.67
N ARG A 49 -0.45 4.00 -2.96
CA ARG A 49 0.94 4.24 -3.35
C ARG A 49 1.76 2.95 -3.34
N ALA A 50 1.58 2.12 -2.32
CA ALA A 50 2.24 0.83 -2.22
C ALA A 50 1.86 -0.08 -3.39
N ARG A 51 0.58 -0.11 -3.75
CA ARG A 51 0.10 -0.90 -4.89
C ARG A 51 0.72 -0.41 -6.19
N THR A 52 0.80 0.89 -6.39
CA THR A 52 1.42 1.48 -7.57
C THR A 52 2.89 1.08 -7.67
N GLU A 53 3.62 1.18 -6.58
CA GLU A 53 5.03 0.79 -6.56
C GLU A 53 5.21 -0.73 -6.76
N TRP A 54 4.29 -1.52 -6.23
CA TRP A 54 4.30 -2.95 -6.44
C TRP A 54 4.12 -3.29 -7.92
N LEU A 55 3.13 -2.69 -8.57
CA LEU A 55 2.89 -2.88 -10.00
C LEU A 55 4.11 -2.43 -10.82
N ARG A 56 4.70 -1.29 -10.44
CA ARG A 56 5.90 -0.78 -11.11
C ARG A 56 7.06 -1.76 -10.98
N SER A 57 7.22 -2.39 -9.82
CA SER A 57 8.28 -3.38 -9.59
C SER A 57 8.13 -4.61 -10.47
N MET A 58 6.92 -4.90 -10.95
CA MET A 58 6.64 -6.00 -11.86
C MET A 58 6.59 -5.57 -13.33
N GLY A 59 6.95 -4.34 -13.65
CA GLY A 59 6.97 -3.84 -15.01
C GLY A 59 5.65 -3.29 -15.54
N PHE A 60 4.67 -3.04 -14.69
CA PHE A 60 3.36 -2.51 -15.09
C PHE A 60 3.26 -0.99 -15.05
N ASP A 61 4.38 -0.29 -15.03
CA ASP A 61 4.42 1.17 -14.99
C ASP A 61 4.05 1.84 -16.32
N HIS A 62 3.93 1.06 -17.40
CA HIS A 62 3.58 1.55 -18.74
C HIS A 62 2.09 1.41 -19.08
N TYR A 63 1.29 0.88 -18.19
CA TYR A 63 -0.10 0.56 -18.53
C TYR A 63 -0.95 1.78 -18.91
N LEU A 64 -0.57 2.98 -18.44
CA LEU A 64 -1.29 4.21 -18.76
C LEU A 64 -0.96 4.77 -20.15
N VAL A 65 0.15 4.34 -20.75
CA VAL A 65 0.63 4.87 -22.04
C VAL A 65 0.62 3.82 -23.16
N SER A 66 0.12 2.64 -22.89
CA SER A 66 0.04 1.60 -23.93
C SER A 66 -1.17 1.83 -24.83
N GLU A 67 -1.12 1.26 -26.06
CA GLU A 67 -2.24 1.35 -27.00
C GLU A 67 -3.50 0.65 -26.49
N LYS A 68 -3.32 -0.36 -25.63
CA LYS A 68 -4.41 -1.09 -24.98
C LYS A 68 -4.22 -1.03 -23.49
N PRO A 69 -4.49 0.13 -22.87
CA PRO A 69 -4.25 0.27 -21.44
C PRO A 69 -5.15 -0.65 -20.63
N VAL A 70 -4.57 -1.29 -19.63
CA VAL A 70 -5.30 -2.08 -18.64
C VAL A 70 -5.36 -1.25 -17.36
N PHE A 71 -6.57 -1.04 -16.85
CA PHE A 71 -6.78 -0.27 -15.64
C PHE A 71 -7.17 -1.19 -14.50
N PHE A 72 -6.52 -1.01 -13.36
CA PHE A 72 -6.83 -1.75 -12.15
C PHE A 72 -7.66 -0.83 -11.25
N VAL A 73 -8.87 -1.24 -10.96
CA VAL A 73 -9.77 -0.49 -10.07
C VAL A 73 -9.98 -1.27 -8.78
N VAL A 74 -10.01 -0.54 -7.68
CA VAL A 74 -10.31 -1.15 -6.40
C VAL A 74 -11.81 -1.43 -6.36
N ARG A 75 -12.16 -2.70 -6.21
CA ARG A 75 -13.54 -3.13 -6.06
C ARG A 75 -13.95 -3.17 -4.60
N ARG A 76 -13.02 -3.57 -3.75
CA ARG A 76 -13.29 -3.75 -2.32
C ARG A 76 -12.01 -3.51 -1.54
N ALA A 77 -12.13 -2.85 -0.42
CA ALA A 77 -11.03 -2.67 0.53
C ALA A 77 -11.49 -3.10 1.91
N GLU A 78 -10.62 -3.85 2.60
CA GLU A 78 -10.84 -4.30 3.96
C GLU A 78 -9.57 -4.01 4.75
N VAL A 79 -9.70 -3.28 5.84
CA VAL A 79 -8.55 -2.80 6.61
C VAL A 79 -8.74 -3.12 8.09
N ASP A 80 -7.70 -3.68 8.67
CA ASP A 80 -7.62 -3.97 10.09
C ASP A 80 -6.56 -3.04 10.71
N TYR A 81 -7.01 -2.07 11.49
CA TYR A 81 -6.14 -1.07 12.14
C TYR A 81 -5.70 -1.59 13.50
N ARG A 82 -4.53 -2.18 13.56
CA ARG A 82 -4.01 -2.81 14.79
C ARG A 82 -3.14 -1.90 15.62
N GLN A 83 -2.38 -1.02 14.98
CA GLN A 83 -1.46 -0.11 15.65
C GLN A 83 -1.47 1.24 14.98
N PRO A 84 -1.33 2.32 15.76
CA PRO A 84 -1.20 3.64 15.19
C PRO A 84 0.17 3.82 14.53
N ALA A 85 0.22 4.64 13.49
CA ALA A 85 1.46 5.12 12.92
C ALA A 85 1.68 6.56 13.38
N ARG A 86 2.90 6.91 13.70
CA ARG A 86 3.26 8.20 14.27
C ARG A 86 4.31 8.91 13.42
N LEU A 87 4.39 10.20 13.65
CA LEU A 87 5.39 11.07 13.04
C LEU A 87 6.82 10.58 13.31
#